data_1de5737e8ef898b645291aec996d74fe
#
_entry.id   1de5737e8ef898b645291aec996d74fe
#
_cell.length_a   1.000
_cell.length_b   1.000
_cell.length_c   1.000
_cell.angle_alpha   90.00
_cell.angle_beta   90.00
_cell.angle_gamma   90.00
#
_symmetry.space_group_name_H-M   'P 1'
#
loop_
_entity.id
_entity.type
_entity.pdbx_description
1 polymer ?
#
loop_
_entity_poly.entity_id
_entity_poly.type
_entity_poly.pdbx_seq_one_letter_code
_entity_poly.pdbx_strand_id
1 'polypeptide(L)'
;MHTPRALLIAICLLMAPAAAFAQDVGIVESAETINKGNFKIRVNPLLVFGKGAEDNTGGIAAMIGYGFTSRFDMEGGVAFYDGLTFVAANAEFWVLKEAPLDVSVAGGWHQRFTDQSDDYHGIDLTFLASGHVGKRLEIYGGLDLAFEGLFSDTDNFTKAHIVPGVEFKVNDAIDLVAEFGIAITDAARHYLTGGIAFYWK
;
A
#
# COMPACT_ATOMS: atom_id res chain seq x y z
N MET A 1 14.44 24.12 -27.59
CA MET A 1 13.46 23.03 -27.43
C MET A 1 13.57 22.45 -26.02
N HIS A 2 12.82 23.04 -25.03
CA HIS A 2 12.91 22.67 -23.60
C HIS A 2 11.51 22.43 -22.99
N THR A 3 10.68 21.61 -23.63
CA THR A 3 9.28 21.50 -23.23
C THR A 3 8.75 20.14 -22.75
N PRO A 4 9.44 19.01 -22.81
CA PRO A 4 8.80 17.78 -22.32
C PRO A 4 8.90 17.57 -20.80
N ARG A 5 9.94 18.08 -20.13
CA ARG A 5 10.12 17.87 -18.68
C ARG A 5 9.18 18.69 -17.81
N ALA A 6 8.95 19.94 -18.18
CA ALA A 6 8.01 20.81 -17.46
C ALA A 6 6.56 20.34 -17.62
N LEU A 7 6.19 19.83 -18.79
CA LEU A 7 4.87 19.26 -19.04
C LEU A 7 4.66 17.95 -18.26
N LEU A 8 5.68 17.11 -18.15
CA LEU A 8 5.62 15.87 -17.37
C LEU A 8 5.44 16.16 -15.87
N ILE A 9 6.18 17.15 -15.34
CA ILE A 9 6.05 17.61 -13.95
C ILE A 9 4.68 18.22 -13.70
N ALA A 10 4.16 19.03 -14.64
CA ALA A 10 2.82 19.61 -14.54
C ALA A 10 1.72 18.55 -14.63
N ILE A 11 1.87 17.51 -15.46
CA ILE A 11 0.94 16.39 -15.54
C ILE A 11 1.00 15.56 -14.25
N CYS A 12 2.18 15.30 -13.68
CA CYS A 12 2.31 14.63 -12.37
C CYS A 12 1.69 15.45 -11.24
N LEU A 13 1.76 16.79 -11.29
CA LEU A 13 1.14 17.67 -10.30
C LEU A 13 -0.38 17.86 -10.53
N LEU A 14 -0.88 17.63 -11.73
CA LEU A 14 -2.31 17.71 -12.07
C LEU A 14 -3.04 16.37 -11.94
N MET A 15 -2.31 15.27 -11.83
CA MET A 15 -2.87 13.93 -11.59
C MET A 15 -2.92 13.53 -10.11
N ALA A 16 -2.60 14.44 -9.20
CA ALA A 16 -3.01 14.28 -7.81
C ALA A 16 -4.44 14.84 -7.69
N PRO A 17 -5.48 14.04 -7.51
CA PRO A 17 -5.63 13.11 -6.43
C PRO A 17 -6.30 11.77 -6.87
N ALA A 18 -5.62 10.72 -6.77
CA ALA A 18 -6.23 9.39 -6.57
C ALA A 18 -5.14 8.51 -5.96
N ALA A 19 -5.24 8.31 -4.91
CA ALA A 19 -5.52 7.50 -3.79
C ALA A 19 -4.60 6.29 -3.56
N ALA A 20 -3.96 6.13 -2.45
CA ALA A 20 -3.21 4.96 -1.99
C ALA A 20 -3.80 4.33 -0.75
N PHE A 21 -3.49 3.09 -0.55
CA PHE A 21 -3.77 2.37 0.68
C PHE A 21 -2.75 2.72 1.75
N ALA A 22 -3.20 3.04 2.91
CA ALA A 22 -2.34 3.05 4.05
C ALA A 22 -3.00 2.45 5.28
N GLN A 23 -2.20 1.86 6.00
CA GLN A 23 -1.86 1.99 7.39
C GLN A 23 -2.56 1.12 8.39
N ASP A 24 -3.73 0.64 8.12
CA ASP A 24 -4.31 -0.37 8.98
C ASP A 24 -4.36 -1.74 8.28
N VAL A 25 -3.98 -1.81 6.99
CA VAL A 25 -4.03 -3.05 6.19
C VAL A 25 -2.70 -3.49 5.58
N GLY A 26 -1.66 -2.69 5.71
CA GLY A 26 -0.32 -2.97 5.20
C GLY A 26 -0.15 -2.65 3.71
N ILE A 27 1.11 -2.44 3.30
CA ILE A 27 1.52 -2.25 1.90
C ILE A 27 1.43 -3.59 1.16
N VAL A 28 2.08 -4.61 1.74
CA VAL A 28 2.09 -6.02 1.32
C VAL A 28 2.55 -6.21 -0.13
N GLU A 29 3.50 -5.38 -0.59
CA GLU A 29 4.09 -5.47 -1.93
C GLU A 29 5.48 -4.86 -1.97
N SER A 30 6.30 -5.33 -2.91
CA SER A 30 7.60 -4.75 -3.22
C SER A 30 7.45 -3.52 -4.14
N ALA A 31 8.56 -2.90 -4.54
CA ALA A 31 8.54 -1.77 -5.46
C ALA A 31 8.34 -2.17 -6.93
N GLU A 32 8.04 -3.43 -7.23
CA GLU A 32 7.75 -3.93 -8.56
C GLU A 32 6.24 -3.86 -8.86
N THR A 33 5.86 -3.08 -9.86
CA THR A 33 4.46 -3.02 -10.32
C THR A 33 4.00 -4.34 -10.96
N ILE A 34 2.69 -4.60 -10.93
CA ILE A 34 2.09 -5.74 -11.61
C ILE A 34 2.47 -5.71 -13.10
N ASN A 35 2.93 -6.83 -13.62
CA ASN A 35 3.33 -6.93 -15.02
C ASN A 35 2.18 -6.53 -15.95
N LYS A 36 2.52 -5.77 -17.01
CA LYS A 36 1.54 -5.30 -18.01
C LYS A 36 0.63 -6.39 -18.52
N GLY A 37 -0.68 -6.16 -18.41
CA GLY A 37 -1.73 -7.06 -18.89
C GLY A 37 -2.04 -8.22 -17.94
N ASN A 38 -1.38 -8.29 -16.77
CA ASN A 38 -1.70 -9.26 -15.74
C ASN A 38 -2.68 -8.68 -14.72
N PHE A 39 -3.48 -9.56 -14.17
CA PHE A 39 -4.23 -9.33 -12.94
C PHE A 39 -3.46 -9.90 -11.76
N LYS A 40 -3.72 -9.33 -10.58
CA LYS A 40 -3.26 -9.81 -9.28
C LYS A 40 -4.46 -9.89 -8.35
N ILE A 41 -4.58 -10.95 -7.58
CA ILE A 41 -5.42 -10.99 -6.39
C ILE A 41 -4.54 -11.32 -5.20
N ARG A 42 -4.77 -10.65 -4.09
CA ARG A 42 -4.01 -10.83 -2.87
C ARG A 42 -4.94 -10.98 -1.68
N VAL A 43 -4.60 -11.89 -0.78
CA VAL A 43 -5.29 -12.07 0.50
C VAL A 43 -4.25 -12.07 1.61
N ASN A 44 -4.46 -11.23 2.60
CA ASN A 44 -3.53 -11.05 3.71
C ASN A 44 -4.24 -10.96 5.06
N PRO A 45 -4.01 -11.92 5.97
CA PRO A 45 -4.34 -11.75 7.39
C PRO A 45 -3.49 -10.63 7.99
N LEU A 46 -4.06 -9.93 8.95
CA LEU A 46 -3.51 -8.74 9.59
C LEU A 46 -3.63 -8.86 11.11
N LEU A 47 -2.58 -8.46 11.81
CA LEU A 47 -2.58 -8.28 13.26
C LEU A 47 -2.13 -6.84 13.56
N VAL A 48 -3.03 -6.06 14.16
CA VAL A 48 -2.74 -4.69 14.64
C VAL A 48 -2.50 -4.76 16.15
N PHE A 49 -1.38 -4.21 16.59
CA PHE A 49 -1.03 -4.19 18.00
C PHE A 49 -1.71 -3.04 18.74
N GLY A 50 -2.36 -3.34 19.83
CA GLY A 50 -2.97 -2.34 20.70
C GLY A 50 -1.94 -1.39 21.32
N LYS A 51 -2.38 -0.21 21.74
CA LYS A 51 -1.58 0.76 22.48
C LYS A 51 -1.97 0.78 23.94
N GLY A 52 -0.98 0.69 24.82
CA GLY A 52 -1.21 0.76 26.27
C GLY A 52 -2.06 -0.39 26.78
N ALA A 53 -3.31 -0.12 27.15
CA ALA A 53 -4.27 -1.11 27.66
C ALA A 53 -5.22 -1.65 26.57
N GLU A 54 -5.07 -1.24 25.31
CA GLU A 54 -5.85 -1.75 24.19
C GLU A 54 -5.43 -3.16 23.82
N ASP A 55 -6.39 -3.99 23.42
CA ASP A 55 -6.11 -5.34 22.92
C ASP A 55 -5.57 -5.33 21.48
N ASN A 56 -4.82 -6.36 21.15
CA ASN A 56 -4.43 -6.61 19.77
C ASN A 56 -5.66 -7.04 18.95
N THR A 57 -5.72 -6.59 17.71
CA THR A 57 -6.86 -6.86 16.83
C THR A 57 -6.42 -7.62 15.59
N GLY A 58 -7.13 -8.70 15.29
CA GLY A 58 -6.95 -9.48 14.07
C GLY A 58 -7.88 -9.02 12.95
N GLY A 59 -7.42 -9.17 11.71
CA GLY A 59 -8.20 -8.84 10.53
C GLY A 59 -7.78 -9.62 9.29
N ILE A 60 -8.47 -9.33 8.18
CA ILE A 60 -8.16 -9.87 6.87
C ILE A 60 -8.40 -8.80 5.81
N ALA A 61 -7.52 -8.73 4.82
CA ALA A 61 -7.69 -7.90 3.64
C ALA A 61 -7.67 -8.74 2.36
N ALA A 62 -8.39 -8.30 1.35
CA ALA A 62 -8.39 -8.86 0.01
C ALA A 62 -8.32 -7.73 -1.01
N MET A 63 -7.43 -7.89 -2.00
CA MET A 63 -7.11 -6.90 -3.01
C MET A 63 -7.18 -7.51 -4.39
N ILE A 64 -7.54 -6.71 -5.39
CA ILE A 64 -7.43 -7.04 -6.80
C ILE A 64 -6.72 -5.90 -7.53
N GLY A 65 -5.79 -6.23 -8.41
CA GLY A 65 -5.02 -5.26 -9.17
C GLY A 65 -4.86 -5.63 -10.63
N TYR A 66 -4.42 -4.64 -11.42
CA TYR A 66 -4.15 -4.79 -12.85
C TYR A 66 -2.96 -3.94 -13.29
N GLY A 67 -2.04 -4.56 -14.02
CA GLY A 67 -0.89 -3.90 -14.62
C GLY A 67 -1.22 -3.24 -15.96
N PHE A 68 -1.32 -1.92 -16.00
CA PHE A 68 -1.62 -1.16 -17.23
C PHE A 68 -0.41 -1.01 -18.13
N THR A 69 0.75 -0.79 -17.52
CA THR A 69 2.02 -0.66 -18.26
C THR A 69 3.10 -1.48 -17.55
N SER A 70 4.33 -1.44 -18.05
CA SER A 70 5.48 -2.04 -17.36
C SER A 70 5.99 -1.21 -16.16
N ARG A 71 5.32 -0.11 -15.82
CA ARG A 71 5.70 0.82 -14.75
C ARG A 71 4.52 1.40 -13.99
N PHE A 72 3.31 0.98 -14.30
CA PHE A 72 2.12 1.53 -13.68
C PHE A 72 1.05 0.48 -13.54
N ASP A 73 0.54 0.35 -12.34
CA ASP A 73 -0.62 -0.47 -12.02
C ASP A 73 -1.61 0.25 -11.11
N MET A 74 -2.73 -0.40 -10.85
CA MET A 74 -3.73 0.00 -9.87
C MET A 74 -4.26 -1.23 -9.15
N GLU A 75 -4.49 -1.08 -7.85
CA GLU A 75 -5.15 -2.07 -7.02
C GLU A 75 -6.36 -1.46 -6.31
N GLY A 76 -7.33 -2.30 -5.97
CA GLY A 76 -8.46 -1.93 -5.13
C GLY A 76 -8.87 -3.09 -4.24
N GLY A 77 -9.46 -2.83 -3.08
CA GLY A 77 -9.82 -3.91 -2.19
C GLY A 77 -10.57 -3.50 -0.94
N VAL A 78 -10.74 -4.48 -0.07
CA VAL A 78 -11.46 -4.36 1.19
C VAL A 78 -10.67 -5.01 2.32
N ALA A 79 -10.82 -4.49 3.52
CA ALA A 79 -10.33 -5.14 4.73
C ALA A 79 -11.38 -5.09 5.83
N PHE A 80 -11.31 -6.09 6.71
CA PHE A 80 -12.21 -6.24 7.86
C PHE A 80 -11.35 -6.50 9.09
N TYR A 81 -11.40 -5.61 10.06
CA TYR A 81 -10.75 -5.77 11.35
C TYR A 81 -11.41 -4.88 12.40
N ASP A 82 -11.49 -5.33 13.66
CA ASP A 82 -12.00 -4.56 14.80
C ASP A 82 -13.43 -3.97 14.61
N GLY A 83 -14.32 -4.70 13.96
CA GLY A 83 -15.65 -4.18 13.61
C GLY A 83 -15.65 -3.08 12.55
N LEU A 84 -14.51 -2.81 11.94
CA LEU A 84 -14.35 -1.85 10.86
C LEU A 84 -14.39 -2.55 9.51
N THR A 85 -15.00 -1.90 8.52
CA THR A 85 -14.87 -2.20 7.11
C THR A 85 -14.04 -1.10 6.45
N PHE A 86 -13.02 -1.51 5.74
CA PHE A 86 -12.11 -0.61 5.04
C PHE A 86 -12.17 -0.88 3.55
N VAL A 87 -12.38 0.15 2.75
CA VAL A 87 -12.39 0.07 1.29
C VAL A 87 -11.37 1.04 0.76
N ALA A 88 -10.61 0.62 -0.22
CA ALA A 88 -9.61 1.51 -0.75
C ALA A 88 -9.22 1.17 -2.21
N ALA A 89 -8.54 2.14 -2.87
CA ALA A 89 -7.98 2.01 -4.20
C ALA A 89 -6.64 2.74 -4.28
N ASN A 90 -5.64 2.18 -4.94
CA ASN A 90 -4.30 2.74 -5.11
C ASN A 90 -3.82 2.70 -6.56
N ALA A 91 -2.82 3.52 -6.84
CA ALA A 91 -2.09 3.53 -8.09
C ALA A 91 -0.59 3.62 -7.77
N GLU A 92 0.19 2.72 -8.32
CA GLU A 92 1.63 2.65 -8.14
C GLU A 92 2.37 2.98 -9.44
N PHE A 93 3.47 3.71 -9.29
CA PHE A 93 4.36 4.04 -10.38
C PHE A 93 5.81 3.64 -10.05
N TRP A 94 6.39 2.74 -10.85
CA TRP A 94 7.76 2.29 -10.75
C TRP A 94 8.73 3.34 -11.31
N VAL A 95 9.32 4.12 -10.43
CA VAL A 95 10.19 5.28 -10.78
C VAL A 95 11.56 4.83 -11.27
N LEU A 96 12.22 3.96 -10.50
CA LEU A 96 13.52 3.36 -10.85
C LEU A 96 13.33 1.86 -11.03
N LYS A 97 13.56 1.39 -12.25
CA LYS A 97 13.41 -0.01 -12.65
C LYS A 97 14.77 -0.58 -13.05
N GLU A 98 15.07 -1.80 -12.56
CA GLU A 98 16.27 -2.55 -12.94
C GLU A 98 17.59 -1.86 -12.57
N ALA A 99 17.57 -0.97 -11.59
CA ALA A 99 18.74 -0.43 -10.91
C ALA A 99 19.16 -1.41 -9.80
N PRO A 100 20.25 -1.15 -9.06
CA PRO A 100 20.60 -1.99 -7.89
C PRO A 100 19.50 -2.02 -6.84
N LEU A 101 18.58 -1.04 -6.86
CA LEU A 101 17.33 -1.00 -6.10
C LEU A 101 16.21 -0.55 -7.03
N ASP A 102 15.09 -1.25 -6.98
CA ASP A 102 13.83 -0.79 -7.54
C ASP A 102 13.22 0.24 -6.60
N VAL A 103 12.60 1.28 -7.15
CA VAL A 103 11.93 2.33 -6.36
C VAL A 103 10.60 2.66 -6.98
N SER A 104 9.56 2.66 -6.18
CA SER A 104 8.23 3.08 -6.59
C SER A 104 7.64 4.13 -5.66
N VAL A 105 6.61 4.79 -6.16
CA VAL A 105 5.75 5.69 -5.41
C VAL A 105 4.31 5.27 -5.69
N ALA A 106 3.57 5.02 -4.63
CA ALA A 106 2.14 4.77 -4.73
C ALA A 106 1.35 5.91 -4.10
N GLY A 107 0.21 6.17 -4.66
CA GLY A 107 -0.73 7.15 -4.14
C GLY A 107 -2.17 6.62 -4.18
N GLY A 108 -3.06 6.91 -3.19
CA GLY A 108 -4.39 6.35 -3.10
C GLY A 108 -5.38 7.01 -2.17
N TRP A 109 -6.59 6.45 -2.13
CA TRP A 109 -7.72 6.85 -1.29
C TRP A 109 -8.28 5.66 -0.52
N HIS A 110 -8.70 5.91 0.70
CA HIS A 110 -9.43 4.94 1.48
C HIS A 110 -10.64 5.55 2.18
N GLN A 111 -11.59 4.68 2.48
CA GLN A 111 -12.75 4.96 3.31
C GLN A 111 -12.86 3.90 4.40
N ARG A 112 -13.02 4.34 5.62
CA ARG A 112 -13.30 3.51 6.78
C ARG A 112 -14.74 3.67 7.20
N PHE A 113 -15.47 2.56 7.29
CA PHE A 113 -16.82 2.47 7.80
C PHE A 113 -16.81 1.84 9.18
N THR A 114 -17.55 2.41 10.12
CA THR A 114 -17.65 1.92 11.49
C THR A 114 -19.07 2.10 12.04
N ASP A 115 -19.51 1.14 12.86
CA ASP A 115 -20.85 1.18 13.46
C ASP A 115 -20.94 2.19 14.63
N GLN A 116 -19.84 2.75 15.11
CA GLN A 116 -19.76 3.50 16.37
C GLN A 116 -19.31 4.95 16.27
N SER A 117 -18.85 5.41 15.12
CA SER A 117 -18.32 6.76 14.93
C SER A 117 -18.51 7.24 13.49
N ASP A 118 -18.15 8.49 13.22
CA ASP A 118 -18.17 9.04 11.87
C ASP A 118 -17.26 8.28 10.93
N ASP A 119 -17.70 8.10 9.69
CA ASP A 119 -16.89 7.54 8.63
C ASP A 119 -15.72 8.46 8.31
N TYR A 120 -14.54 7.89 8.16
CA TYR A 120 -13.33 8.64 7.81
C TYR A 120 -12.89 8.34 6.37
N HIS A 121 -12.51 9.42 5.68
CA HIS A 121 -11.78 9.31 4.42
C HIS A 121 -10.33 9.71 4.64
N GLY A 122 -9.42 9.06 3.94
CA GLY A 122 -8.02 9.41 3.96
C GLY A 122 -7.40 9.40 2.57
N ILE A 123 -6.26 10.07 2.47
CA ILE A 123 -5.33 10.00 1.35
C ILE A 123 -4.03 9.42 1.87
N ASP A 124 -3.45 8.55 1.09
CA ASP A 124 -2.22 7.85 1.43
C ASP A 124 -1.11 8.16 0.42
N LEU A 125 0.12 8.08 0.86
CA LEU A 125 1.30 8.23 0.04
C LEU A 125 2.36 7.25 0.52
N THR A 126 2.79 6.35 -0.37
CA THR A 126 3.77 5.32 -0.05
C THR A 126 5.00 5.47 -0.94
N PHE A 127 6.16 5.39 -0.33
CA PHE A 127 7.45 5.30 -1.00
C PHE A 127 8.05 3.93 -0.72
N LEU A 128 8.35 3.18 -1.75
CA LEU A 128 8.91 1.83 -1.67
C LEU A 128 10.30 1.78 -2.30
N ALA A 129 11.17 1.00 -1.70
CA ALA A 129 12.41 0.57 -2.29
C ALA A 129 12.60 -0.92 -2.05
N SER A 130 12.99 -1.66 -3.07
CA SER A 130 13.20 -3.10 -2.97
C SER A 130 14.44 -3.56 -3.70
N GLY A 131 14.90 -4.76 -3.37
CA GLY A 131 16.04 -5.37 -4.02
C GLY A 131 16.04 -6.89 -3.91
N HIS A 132 16.43 -7.53 -4.99
CA HIS A 132 16.47 -8.99 -5.07
C HIS A 132 17.65 -9.60 -4.32
N VAL A 133 17.37 -10.61 -3.51
CA VAL A 133 18.37 -11.50 -2.88
C VAL A 133 18.28 -12.85 -3.57
N GLY A 134 19.01 -13.00 -4.66
CA GLY A 134 18.94 -14.17 -5.52
C GLY A 134 17.76 -14.11 -6.50
N LYS A 135 17.14 -15.27 -6.80
CA LYS A 135 16.12 -15.37 -7.87
C LYS A 135 14.67 -15.36 -7.37
N ARG A 136 14.47 -15.51 -6.08
CA ARG A 136 13.13 -15.76 -5.51
C ARG A 136 12.79 -14.91 -4.31
N LEU A 137 13.78 -14.29 -3.68
CA LEU A 137 13.58 -13.48 -2.50
C LEU A 137 13.83 -12.03 -2.86
N GLU A 138 12.89 -11.19 -2.53
CA GLU A 138 13.01 -9.74 -2.57
C GLU A 138 12.83 -9.20 -1.16
N ILE A 139 13.69 -8.27 -0.79
CA ILE A 139 13.58 -7.52 0.47
C ILE A 139 13.15 -6.11 0.11
N TYR A 140 12.17 -5.59 0.79
CA TYR A 140 11.72 -4.23 0.58
C TYR A 140 11.62 -3.44 1.88
N GLY A 141 11.58 -2.13 1.71
CA GLY A 141 11.28 -1.19 2.78
C GLY A 141 10.46 -0.04 2.24
N GLY A 142 9.53 0.44 3.05
CA GLY A 142 8.64 1.53 2.69
C GLY A 142 8.55 2.61 3.78
N LEU A 143 8.23 3.82 3.34
CA LEU A 143 7.65 4.87 4.16
C LEU A 143 6.21 5.05 3.71
N ASP A 144 5.30 4.86 4.63
CA ASP A 144 3.87 4.89 4.38
C ASP A 144 3.21 5.98 5.23
N LEU A 145 2.44 6.86 4.59
CA LEU A 145 1.82 8.03 5.16
C LEU A 145 0.32 8.04 4.85
N ALA A 146 -0.56 8.16 5.86
CA ALA A 146 -1.97 8.44 5.66
C ALA A 146 -2.37 9.78 6.27
N PHE A 147 -3.09 10.53 5.51
CA PHE A 147 -3.67 11.80 5.87
C PHE A 147 -5.17 11.60 6.05
N GLU A 148 -5.60 11.43 7.28
CA GLU A 148 -6.98 11.14 7.67
C GLU A 148 -7.79 12.42 7.88
N GLY A 149 -9.09 12.35 7.59
CA GLY A 149 -10.02 13.45 7.88
C GLY A 149 -9.99 14.62 6.89
N LEU A 150 -9.21 14.57 5.81
CA LEU A 150 -8.99 15.70 4.88
C LEU A 150 -10.26 16.28 4.25
N PHE A 151 -11.36 15.53 4.24
CA PHE A 151 -12.63 15.91 3.60
C PHE A 151 -13.83 15.73 4.54
N SER A 152 -13.58 15.71 5.85
CA SER A 152 -14.63 15.55 6.88
C SER A 152 -14.55 16.69 7.89
N ASP A 153 -15.62 16.89 8.65
CA ASP A 153 -15.66 17.87 9.75
C ASP A 153 -14.93 17.37 11.02
N THR A 154 -14.21 16.25 10.92
CA THR A 154 -13.43 15.65 12.00
C THR A 154 -12.02 16.22 12.03
N ASP A 155 -11.31 16.09 13.17
CA ASP A 155 -9.94 16.52 13.31
C ASP A 155 -9.02 15.75 12.33
N ASN A 156 -8.20 16.49 11.59
CA ASN A 156 -7.22 15.92 10.68
C ASN A 156 -6.04 15.35 11.47
N PHE A 157 -5.60 14.15 11.13
CA PHE A 157 -4.39 13.56 11.70
C PHE A 157 -3.62 12.75 10.66
N THR A 158 -2.33 12.53 10.94
CA THR A 158 -1.46 11.76 10.06
C THR A 158 -0.97 10.52 10.78
N LYS A 159 -1.15 9.37 10.14
CA LYS A 159 -0.46 8.15 10.51
C LYS A 159 0.79 8.00 9.64
N ALA A 160 1.85 7.43 10.20
CA ALA A 160 3.06 7.14 9.44
C ALA A 160 3.73 5.87 9.95
N HIS A 161 4.22 5.05 8.99
CA HIS A 161 4.93 3.81 9.26
C HIS A 161 6.22 3.70 8.47
N ILE A 162 7.23 3.10 9.09
CA ILE A 162 8.34 2.47 8.37
C ILE A 162 7.99 0.99 8.22
N VAL A 163 8.06 0.46 7.00
CA VAL A 163 7.56 -0.88 6.69
C VAL A 163 8.67 -1.73 6.07
N PRO A 164 9.44 -2.46 6.86
CA PRO A 164 10.28 -3.54 6.34
C PRO A 164 9.43 -4.74 5.96
N GLY A 165 9.74 -5.36 4.81
CA GLY A 165 9.05 -6.53 4.31
C GLY A 165 9.90 -7.44 3.45
N VAL A 166 9.36 -8.59 3.15
CA VAL A 166 9.96 -9.59 2.25
C VAL A 166 8.89 -10.17 1.34
N GLU A 167 9.28 -10.41 0.09
CA GLU A 167 8.46 -11.12 -0.89
C GLU A 167 9.22 -12.35 -1.37
N PHE A 168 8.54 -13.50 -1.38
CA PHE A 168 9.10 -14.76 -1.85
C PHE A 168 8.31 -15.30 -3.02
N LYS A 169 8.93 -15.33 -4.18
CA LYS A 169 8.38 -15.86 -5.43
C LYS A 169 8.38 -17.39 -5.41
N VAL A 170 7.21 -17.97 -5.19
CA VAL A 170 7.02 -19.43 -5.24
C VAL A 170 7.15 -19.91 -6.70
N ASN A 171 6.46 -19.23 -7.62
CA ASN A 171 6.52 -19.43 -9.08
C ASN A 171 6.03 -18.16 -9.79
N ASP A 172 5.86 -18.19 -11.11
CA ASP A 172 5.45 -17.02 -11.89
C ASP A 172 4.00 -16.56 -11.65
N ALA A 173 3.22 -17.34 -10.92
CA ALA A 173 1.82 -17.05 -10.63
C ALA A 173 1.52 -16.86 -9.13
N ILE A 174 2.50 -17.09 -8.24
CA ILE A 174 2.27 -17.09 -6.78
C ILE A 174 3.46 -16.47 -6.06
N ASP A 175 3.19 -15.44 -5.26
CA ASP A 175 4.13 -14.85 -4.33
C ASP A 175 3.60 -14.91 -2.90
N LEU A 176 4.50 -15.07 -1.94
CA LEU A 176 4.25 -14.95 -0.51
C LEU A 176 4.89 -13.67 -0.02
N VAL A 177 4.15 -12.89 0.77
CA VAL A 177 4.63 -11.60 1.29
C VAL A 177 4.49 -11.60 2.81
N ALA A 178 5.43 -10.97 3.49
CA ALA A 178 5.33 -10.70 4.93
C ALA A 178 5.98 -9.34 5.24
N GLU A 179 5.33 -8.56 6.11
CA GLU A 179 5.83 -7.25 6.52
C GLU A 179 5.44 -6.88 7.94
N PHE A 180 6.17 -5.94 8.49
CA PHE A 180 5.93 -5.37 9.81
C PHE A 180 5.87 -3.84 9.71
N GLY A 181 4.72 -3.26 10.06
CA GLY A 181 4.55 -1.81 10.11
C GLY A 181 4.99 -1.24 11.45
N ILE A 182 6.06 -0.45 11.44
CA ILE A 182 6.59 0.26 12.61
C ILE A 182 5.96 1.65 12.64
N ALA A 183 5.00 1.85 13.54
CA ALA A 183 4.37 3.16 13.73
C ALA A 183 5.39 4.20 14.19
N ILE A 184 5.45 5.36 13.52
CA ILE A 184 6.34 6.48 13.86
C ILE A 184 5.58 7.76 14.25
N THR A 185 4.25 7.73 14.24
CA THR A 185 3.37 8.79 14.78
C THR A 185 2.48 8.24 15.88
N ASP A 186 1.98 9.14 16.75
CA ASP A 186 1.08 8.75 17.85
C ASP A 186 -0.28 8.24 17.38
N ALA A 187 -0.74 8.63 16.20
CA ALA A 187 -1.99 8.16 15.62
C ALA A 187 -1.88 6.76 15.01
N ALA A 188 -0.66 6.31 14.65
CA ALA A 188 -0.44 5.01 14.03
C ALA A 188 -0.28 3.88 15.07
N ARG A 189 -0.61 2.64 14.71
CA ARG A 189 -0.36 1.42 15.50
C ARG A 189 0.59 0.49 14.74
N HIS A 190 1.45 -0.23 15.46
CA HIS A 190 2.26 -1.26 14.83
C HIS A 190 1.36 -2.36 14.26
N TYR A 191 1.75 -2.95 13.15
CA TYR A 191 1.04 -4.10 12.60
C TYR A 191 2.01 -5.17 12.08
N LEU A 192 1.53 -6.39 12.01
CA LEU A 192 2.16 -7.51 11.34
C LEU A 192 1.17 -8.07 10.34
N THR A 193 1.59 -8.25 9.10
CA THR A 193 0.78 -8.89 8.09
C THR A 193 1.64 -9.80 7.22
N GLY A 194 0.99 -10.76 6.59
CA GLY A 194 1.60 -11.61 5.57
C GLY A 194 0.50 -12.04 4.62
N GLY A 195 0.84 -12.32 3.38
CA GLY A 195 -0.15 -12.60 2.37
C GLY A 195 0.31 -13.56 1.30
N ILE A 196 -0.66 -13.95 0.48
CA ILE A 196 -0.44 -14.69 -0.74
C ILE A 196 -1.03 -13.89 -1.90
N ALA A 197 -0.22 -13.66 -2.92
CA ALA A 197 -0.63 -13.01 -4.16
C ALA A 197 -0.67 -14.04 -5.30
N PHE A 198 -1.71 -13.97 -6.11
CA PHE A 198 -1.90 -14.78 -7.30
C PHE A 198 -1.96 -13.90 -8.52
N TYR A 199 -1.24 -14.29 -9.58
CA TYR A 199 -1.16 -13.55 -10.85
C TYR A 199 -1.67 -14.39 -12.01
N TRP A 200 -2.42 -13.75 -12.93
CA TRP A 200 -2.89 -14.38 -14.17
C TRP A 200 -3.08 -13.34 -15.28
N LYS A 201 -3.25 -13.83 -16.52
CA LYS A 201 -3.57 -13.02 -17.70
C LYS A 201 -5.06 -13.09 -18.01
#